data_e59f02e687640879d6bea6622d6eb8de
#
_entry.id   e59f02e687640879d6bea6622d6eb8de
#
_cell.length_a   1.000
_cell.length_b   1.000
_cell.length_c   1.000
_cell.angle_alpha   90.00
_cell.angle_beta   90.00
_cell.angle_gamma   90.00
#
_symmetry.space_group_name_H-M   'P 1'
#
loop_
_entity.id
_entity.type
_entity.pdbx_description
1 polymer ?
#
loop_
_entity_poly.entity_id
_entity_poly.type
_entity_poly.pdbx_seq_one_letter_code
_entity_poly.pdbx_strand_id
1 'polypeptide(L)'
;MSGSMTREDFDAYLVPCFAPAPFIPVRAAGSRVWDQQGKEYIDMAGGIAVNALGHAHPALAQALQDQLAKLWHIGNGYTNEPVLQLAKTLVQSTFADKVFFCNSGAEANEAALKLARKYAHDKFGGENSEIIAFNHAFHGRTLFTVSVGGQPKYSSDYAPLPQGITHLPYNDIEAVTAAISSRTCAVIVEPIIGEGGVIPADPAFLQALRTLCDRHHATLIFDEVQTGAGRTGHLYAYQHYNVVPDILTSAKGLGGGFPIGAMLAKEAWAQVFQPGTHGTTFGGNPLAATVANAVLAHLDAPLLAGVGERHALIVDQLNAISARYDAFSAVRGTGLLIGAELAGPLRGKAKTLTNLAAEEGLIALIAGPDVLRFAPALNIPLADIAEAFVRLDRAVARLTR
;
A
#
# COMPACT_ATOMS: atom_id res chain seq x y z
N MET A 1 -9.06 -16.78 36.03
CA MET A 1 -9.33 -17.04 34.60
C MET A 1 -9.65 -15.70 34.00
N SER A 2 -8.74 -15.11 33.22
CA SER A 2 -9.08 -13.88 32.45
C SER A 2 -10.10 -14.27 31.38
N GLY A 3 -11.29 -13.69 31.44
CA GLY A 3 -12.28 -13.86 30.37
C GLY A 3 -11.65 -13.49 29.03
N SER A 4 -12.13 -14.08 27.91
CA SER A 4 -11.69 -13.68 26.57
C SER A 4 -12.00 -12.21 26.35
N MET A 5 -11.07 -11.46 25.74
CA MET A 5 -11.30 -10.06 25.34
C MET A 5 -12.50 -9.93 24.39
N THR A 6 -13.23 -8.84 24.50
CA THR A 6 -14.47 -8.57 23.76
C THR A 6 -14.36 -7.29 22.92
N ARG A 7 -15.36 -7.02 22.11
CA ARG A 7 -15.46 -5.73 21.41
C ARG A 7 -15.65 -4.54 22.35
N GLU A 8 -16.24 -4.75 23.53
CA GLU A 8 -16.39 -3.72 24.56
C GLU A 8 -15.04 -3.32 25.14
N ASP A 9 -14.07 -4.27 25.28
CA ASP A 9 -12.71 -3.95 25.70
C ASP A 9 -11.97 -3.05 24.70
N PHE A 10 -12.24 -3.19 23.39
CA PHE A 10 -11.70 -2.27 22.41
C PHE A 10 -12.18 -0.84 22.67
N ASP A 11 -13.47 -0.67 22.88
CA ASP A 11 -14.07 0.65 23.11
C ASP A 11 -13.66 1.25 24.46
N ALA A 12 -13.36 0.39 25.45
CA ALA A 12 -12.92 0.82 26.77
C ALA A 12 -11.43 1.22 26.85
N TYR A 13 -10.55 0.58 26.07
CA TYR A 13 -9.09 0.72 26.27
C TYR A 13 -8.35 1.33 25.08
N LEU A 14 -8.92 1.39 23.88
CA LEU A 14 -8.23 1.92 22.70
C LEU A 14 -8.80 3.28 22.29
N VAL A 15 -7.92 4.15 21.77
CA VAL A 15 -8.34 5.43 21.20
C VAL A 15 -9.31 5.16 20.05
N PRO A 16 -10.49 5.79 19.99
CA PRO A 16 -11.57 5.45 19.04
C PRO A 16 -11.34 6.00 17.63
N CYS A 17 -10.12 5.80 17.09
CA CYS A 17 -9.77 6.20 15.72
C CYS A 17 -10.08 5.12 14.66
N PHE A 18 -10.56 3.95 15.09
CA PHE A 18 -10.99 2.85 14.22
C PHE A 18 -12.38 2.35 14.59
N ALA A 19 -13.10 1.83 13.59
CA ALA A 19 -14.38 1.14 13.78
C ALA A 19 -14.24 -0.32 13.29
N PRO A 20 -13.63 -1.22 14.08
CA PRO A 20 -13.41 -2.61 13.68
C PRO A 20 -14.72 -3.38 13.56
N ALA A 21 -14.67 -4.48 12.78
CA ALA A 21 -15.78 -5.42 12.65
C ALA A 21 -16.20 -5.99 14.03
N PRO A 22 -17.45 -6.51 14.15
CA PRO A 22 -17.95 -7.02 15.42
C PRO A 22 -17.31 -8.35 15.87
N PHE A 23 -16.54 -9.01 15.02
CA PHE A 23 -15.83 -10.26 15.34
C PHE A 23 -14.35 -10.00 15.62
N ILE A 24 -13.72 -10.87 16.42
CA ILE A 24 -12.31 -10.78 16.77
C ILE A 24 -11.58 -11.99 16.17
N PRO A 25 -10.74 -11.79 15.14
CA PRO A 25 -9.90 -12.85 14.62
C PRO A 25 -8.88 -13.33 15.64
N VAL A 26 -8.67 -14.65 15.73
CA VAL A 26 -7.71 -15.26 16.66
C VAL A 26 -6.71 -16.18 15.99
N ARG A 27 -6.99 -16.64 14.78
CA ARG A 27 -6.13 -17.52 14.00
C ARG A 27 -6.31 -17.27 12.52
N ALA A 28 -5.23 -17.41 11.76
CA ALA A 28 -5.28 -17.32 10.30
C ALA A 28 -4.20 -18.23 9.68
N ALA A 29 -4.45 -18.71 8.46
CA ALA A 29 -3.51 -19.50 7.66
C ALA A 29 -3.83 -19.33 6.17
N GLY A 30 -2.84 -19.00 5.35
CA GLY A 30 -3.04 -18.70 3.92
C GLY A 30 -4.06 -17.59 3.73
N SER A 31 -5.14 -17.87 3.04
CA SER A 31 -6.26 -16.95 2.77
C SER A 31 -7.42 -17.07 3.77
N ARG A 32 -7.31 -17.91 4.81
CA ARG A 32 -8.40 -18.16 5.75
C ARG A 32 -8.12 -17.62 7.13
N VAL A 33 -9.17 -17.07 7.76
CA VAL A 33 -9.15 -16.44 9.08
C VAL A 33 -10.27 -17.03 9.92
N TRP A 34 -10.02 -17.24 11.22
CA TRP A 34 -11.02 -17.74 12.18
C TRP A 34 -11.14 -16.78 13.35
N ASP A 35 -12.38 -16.50 13.73
CA ASP A 35 -12.68 -15.68 14.89
C ASP A 35 -12.74 -16.50 16.20
N GLN A 36 -13.01 -15.80 17.30
CA GLN A 36 -13.14 -16.39 18.65
C GLN A 36 -14.25 -17.45 18.75
N GLN A 37 -15.28 -17.37 17.90
CA GLN A 37 -16.39 -18.32 17.84
C GLN A 37 -16.12 -19.51 16.91
N GLY A 38 -14.95 -19.51 16.27
CA GLY A 38 -14.55 -20.53 15.31
C GLY A 38 -15.13 -20.36 13.91
N LYS A 39 -15.83 -19.25 13.65
CA LYS A 39 -16.33 -18.94 12.31
C LYS A 39 -15.17 -18.64 11.37
N GLU A 40 -15.23 -19.25 10.18
CA GLU A 40 -14.24 -19.08 9.14
C GLU A 40 -14.60 -17.96 8.17
N TYR A 41 -13.58 -17.23 7.77
CA TYR A 41 -13.64 -16.17 6.76
C TYR A 41 -12.60 -16.42 5.68
N ILE A 42 -12.92 -16.07 4.41
CA ILE A 42 -11.93 -15.93 3.36
C ILE A 42 -11.47 -14.46 3.34
N ASP A 43 -10.16 -14.25 3.42
CA ASP A 43 -9.56 -12.92 3.45
C ASP A 43 -9.18 -12.45 2.04
N MET A 44 -10.06 -11.61 1.47
CA MET A 44 -9.82 -10.89 0.22
C MET A 44 -9.29 -9.47 0.45
N ALA A 45 -8.93 -9.12 1.71
CA ALA A 45 -8.39 -7.84 2.12
C ALA A 45 -6.88 -7.86 2.33
N GLY A 46 -6.33 -9.02 2.70
CA GLY A 46 -4.89 -9.22 2.95
C GLY A 46 -4.29 -8.26 3.99
N GLY A 47 -5.06 -7.84 5.01
CA GLY A 47 -4.59 -6.86 6.00
C GLY A 47 -4.31 -5.48 5.38
N ILE A 48 -5.11 -5.05 4.41
CA ILE A 48 -4.92 -3.85 3.57
C ILE A 48 -3.70 -4.01 2.64
N ALA A 49 -3.70 -5.07 1.83
CA ALA A 49 -2.63 -5.43 0.88
C ALA A 49 -1.26 -5.71 1.53
N VAL A 50 -1.25 -6.16 2.78
CA VAL A 50 -0.01 -6.43 3.55
C VAL A 50 0.43 -7.89 3.43
N ASN A 51 -0.48 -8.83 3.59
CA ASN A 51 -0.17 -10.26 3.64
C ASN A 51 0.07 -10.82 2.23
N ALA A 52 1.19 -10.44 1.60
CA ALA A 52 1.49 -10.78 0.21
C ALA A 52 1.51 -12.30 -0.03
N LEU A 53 2.00 -13.09 0.91
CA LEU A 53 2.08 -14.55 0.84
C LEU A 53 0.99 -15.26 1.68
N GLY A 54 -0.01 -14.51 2.17
CA GLY A 54 -1.04 -15.03 3.06
C GLY A 54 -0.60 -15.07 4.52
N HIS A 55 -1.56 -15.40 5.36
CA HIS A 55 -1.36 -15.45 6.81
C HIS A 55 -0.48 -16.64 7.22
N ALA A 56 0.36 -16.41 8.24
CA ALA A 56 1.21 -17.42 8.87
C ALA A 56 2.01 -18.28 7.85
N HIS A 57 2.54 -17.63 6.80
CA HIS A 57 3.29 -18.33 5.76
C HIS A 57 4.48 -19.09 6.36
N PRO A 58 4.63 -20.42 6.13
CA PRO A 58 5.61 -21.24 6.83
C PRO A 58 7.05 -20.72 6.70
N ALA A 59 7.46 -20.28 5.52
CA ALA A 59 8.81 -19.76 5.30
C ALA A 59 9.08 -18.45 6.06
N LEU A 60 8.07 -17.56 6.17
CA LEU A 60 8.21 -16.33 6.95
C LEU A 60 8.28 -16.63 8.45
N ALA A 61 7.45 -17.55 8.91
CA ALA A 61 7.45 -18.00 10.31
C ALA A 61 8.80 -18.64 10.68
N GLN A 62 9.34 -19.51 9.83
CA GLN A 62 10.64 -20.15 10.04
C GLN A 62 11.79 -19.12 10.05
N ALA A 63 11.82 -18.23 9.08
CA ALA A 63 12.84 -17.17 9.00
C ALA A 63 12.84 -16.30 10.27
N LEU A 64 11.64 -15.94 10.76
CA LEU A 64 11.49 -15.18 11.99
C LEU A 64 11.97 -15.98 13.22
N GLN A 65 11.59 -17.25 13.33
CA GLN A 65 12.04 -18.14 14.43
C GLN A 65 13.55 -18.25 14.48
N ASP A 66 14.20 -18.43 13.32
CA ASP A 66 15.65 -18.55 13.23
C ASP A 66 16.36 -17.24 13.63
N GLN A 67 15.75 -16.10 13.35
CA GLN A 67 16.29 -14.79 13.73
C GLN A 67 16.03 -14.45 15.20
N LEU A 68 14.90 -14.90 15.77
CA LEU A 68 14.56 -14.68 17.18
C LEU A 68 15.62 -15.23 18.14
N ALA A 69 16.31 -16.32 17.75
CA ALA A 69 17.39 -16.92 18.53
C ALA A 69 18.73 -16.17 18.41
N LYS A 70 18.83 -15.12 17.58
CA LYS A 70 20.09 -14.41 17.30
C LYS A 70 20.05 -12.97 17.82
N LEU A 71 19.58 -12.06 16.99
CA LEU A 71 19.62 -10.62 17.25
C LEU A 71 18.30 -9.97 16.87
N TRP A 72 17.69 -9.23 17.80
CA TRP A 72 16.42 -8.55 17.60
C TRP A 72 16.60 -7.10 17.16
N HIS A 73 17.49 -6.38 17.85
CA HIS A 73 17.74 -4.97 17.65
C HIS A 73 19.14 -4.60 18.13
N ILE A 74 19.80 -3.68 17.42
CA ILE A 74 21.10 -3.16 17.83
C ILE A 74 21.26 -1.66 17.58
N GLY A 75 20.33 -1.06 16.81
CA GLY A 75 20.36 0.36 16.42
C GLY A 75 21.28 0.64 15.23
N ASN A 76 21.09 1.82 14.63
CA ASN A 76 21.78 2.22 13.39
C ASN A 76 23.19 2.82 13.62
N GLY A 77 23.66 2.86 14.88
CA GLY A 77 25.08 3.06 15.19
C GLY A 77 25.95 1.85 14.81
N TYR A 78 25.30 0.73 14.56
CA TYR A 78 25.88 -0.52 14.06
C TYR A 78 25.06 -0.96 12.85
N THR A 79 25.49 -2.05 12.19
CA THR A 79 24.71 -2.69 11.11
C THR A 79 24.45 -4.16 11.43
N ASN A 80 23.69 -4.84 10.57
CA ASN A 80 23.40 -6.26 10.70
C ASN A 80 23.33 -6.93 9.31
N GLU A 81 23.65 -8.22 9.24
CA GLU A 81 23.65 -8.95 7.96
C GLU A 81 22.27 -8.99 7.27
N PRO A 82 21.14 -9.25 7.96
CA PRO A 82 19.83 -9.23 7.31
C PRO A 82 19.50 -7.93 6.57
N VAL A 83 19.80 -6.77 7.15
CA VAL A 83 19.52 -5.48 6.48
C VAL A 83 20.44 -5.23 5.30
N LEU A 84 21.70 -5.64 5.38
CA LEU A 84 22.63 -5.53 4.24
C LEU A 84 22.20 -6.43 3.09
N GLN A 85 21.76 -7.66 3.38
CA GLN A 85 21.22 -8.57 2.37
C GLN A 85 19.96 -8.01 1.73
N LEU A 86 19.02 -7.45 2.53
CA LEU A 86 17.79 -6.84 2.03
C LEU A 86 18.08 -5.64 1.12
N ALA A 87 18.99 -4.74 1.55
CA ALA A 87 19.41 -3.60 0.73
C ALA A 87 20.01 -4.05 -0.60
N LYS A 88 20.92 -5.04 -0.56
CA LYS A 88 21.52 -5.61 -1.77
C LYS A 88 20.46 -6.18 -2.72
N THR A 89 19.52 -6.95 -2.20
CA THR A 89 18.47 -7.56 -3.02
C THR A 89 17.59 -6.49 -3.69
N LEU A 90 17.16 -5.46 -2.94
CA LEU A 90 16.36 -4.37 -3.48
C LEU A 90 17.11 -3.56 -4.53
N VAL A 91 18.37 -3.21 -4.29
CA VAL A 91 19.21 -2.49 -5.26
C VAL A 91 19.40 -3.31 -6.54
N GLN A 92 19.67 -4.61 -6.43
CA GLN A 92 19.86 -5.47 -7.60
C GLN A 92 18.57 -5.76 -8.39
N SER A 93 17.41 -5.59 -7.79
CA SER A 93 16.10 -5.89 -8.39
C SER A 93 15.36 -4.66 -8.88
N THR A 94 15.87 -3.46 -8.64
CA THR A 94 15.22 -2.18 -8.97
C THR A 94 16.17 -1.20 -9.64
N PHE A 95 15.68 0.00 -9.91
CA PHE A 95 16.48 1.11 -10.45
C PHE A 95 17.35 1.80 -9.39
N ALA A 96 17.12 1.53 -8.11
CA ALA A 96 17.71 2.29 -7.01
C ALA A 96 19.15 1.87 -6.75
N ASP A 97 19.96 2.83 -6.30
CA ASP A 97 21.35 2.61 -5.90
C ASP A 97 21.50 2.47 -4.38
N LYS A 98 20.56 3.05 -3.61
CA LYS A 98 20.57 3.08 -2.14
C LYS A 98 19.19 2.89 -1.57
N VAL A 99 19.14 2.35 -0.35
CA VAL A 99 17.89 2.13 0.41
C VAL A 99 18.02 2.68 1.83
N PHE A 100 16.99 3.38 2.28
CA PHE A 100 16.78 3.74 3.68
C PHE A 100 15.63 2.90 4.23
N PHE A 101 15.81 2.23 5.38
CA PHE A 101 14.78 1.42 6.00
C PHE A 101 14.13 2.15 7.18
N CYS A 102 12.82 1.95 7.34
CA CYS A 102 11.99 2.45 8.42
C CYS A 102 10.93 1.38 8.79
N ASN A 103 9.83 1.77 9.47
CA ASN A 103 8.90 0.79 10.03
C ASN A 103 7.51 0.83 9.39
N SER A 104 7.24 1.82 8.56
CA SER A 104 5.93 2.04 7.95
C SER A 104 6.04 2.76 6.60
N GLY A 105 4.96 2.71 5.80
CA GLY A 105 4.86 3.50 4.58
C GLY A 105 4.84 4.99 4.82
N ALA A 106 4.25 5.45 5.94
CA ALA A 106 4.25 6.86 6.30
C ALA A 106 5.68 7.35 6.56
N GLU A 107 6.52 6.60 7.30
CA GLU A 107 7.91 6.96 7.51
C GLU A 107 8.74 6.91 6.22
N ALA A 108 8.47 5.97 5.32
CA ALA A 108 9.11 5.91 4.01
C ALA A 108 8.78 7.15 3.18
N ASN A 109 7.52 7.58 3.16
CA ASN A 109 7.08 8.79 2.47
C ASN A 109 7.63 10.07 3.14
N GLU A 110 7.69 10.15 4.47
CA GLU A 110 8.39 11.23 5.18
C GLU A 110 9.85 11.36 4.73
N ALA A 111 10.56 10.22 4.68
CA ALA A 111 11.96 10.20 4.23
C ALA A 111 12.08 10.65 2.76
N ALA A 112 11.20 10.20 1.88
CA ALA A 112 11.20 10.56 0.46
C ALA A 112 10.95 12.07 0.25
N LEU A 113 9.95 12.63 0.93
CA LEU A 113 9.62 14.05 0.84
C LEU A 113 10.72 14.94 1.42
N LYS A 114 11.31 14.53 2.55
CA LYS A 114 12.48 15.22 3.14
C LYS A 114 13.69 15.16 2.23
N LEU A 115 13.97 13.99 1.63
CA LEU A 115 15.08 13.81 0.70
C LEU A 115 14.92 14.69 -0.53
N ALA A 116 13.72 14.74 -1.12
CA ALA A 116 13.42 15.58 -2.28
C ALA A 116 13.61 17.08 -1.97
N ARG A 117 13.09 17.56 -0.83
CA ARG A 117 13.29 18.94 -0.40
C ARG A 117 14.76 19.27 -0.15
N LYS A 118 15.48 18.37 0.54
CA LYS A 118 16.91 18.57 0.79
C LYS A 118 17.71 18.57 -0.50
N TYR A 119 17.45 17.64 -1.41
CA TYR A 119 18.09 17.59 -2.72
C TYR A 119 17.89 18.91 -3.50
N ALA A 120 16.66 19.38 -3.56
CA ALA A 120 16.36 20.63 -4.25
C ALA A 120 17.04 21.85 -3.58
N HIS A 121 17.01 21.93 -2.24
CA HIS A 121 17.71 22.97 -1.50
C HIS A 121 19.21 22.99 -1.78
N ASP A 122 19.88 21.82 -1.73
CA ASP A 122 21.33 21.71 -1.90
C ASP A 122 21.75 21.99 -3.36
N LYS A 123 20.91 21.70 -4.34
CA LYS A 123 21.23 21.84 -5.77
C LYS A 123 20.79 23.17 -6.37
N PHE A 124 19.64 23.71 -5.94
CA PHE A 124 18.98 24.84 -6.61
C PHE A 124 18.66 26.02 -5.69
N GLY A 125 18.91 25.87 -4.37
CA GLY A 125 18.60 26.89 -3.37
C GLY A 125 17.23 26.74 -2.71
N GLY A 126 16.97 27.52 -1.66
CA GLY A 126 15.83 27.32 -0.77
C GLY A 126 14.44 27.68 -1.32
N GLU A 127 14.35 28.32 -2.48
CA GLU A 127 13.06 28.69 -3.11
C GLU A 127 12.38 27.50 -3.78
N ASN A 128 13.11 26.44 -4.09
CA ASN A 128 12.62 25.23 -4.71
C ASN A 128 12.15 24.24 -3.62
N SER A 129 10.92 24.38 -3.12
CA SER A 129 10.39 23.63 -1.98
C SER A 129 8.93 23.16 -2.15
N GLU A 130 8.27 23.51 -3.26
CA GLU A 130 6.88 23.16 -3.52
C GLU A 130 6.74 21.70 -3.93
N ILE A 131 5.65 21.07 -3.50
CA ILE A 131 5.32 19.65 -3.78
C ILE A 131 3.99 19.61 -4.52
N ILE A 132 3.94 18.86 -5.61
CA ILE A 132 2.70 18.49 -6.29
C ILE A 132 2.30 17.10 -5.82
N ALA A 133 1.05 16.94 -5.43
CA ALA A 133 0.39 15.69 -5.07
C ALA A 133 -0.99 15.62 -5.76
N PHE A 134 -1.73 14.55 -5.55
CA PHE A 134 -2.97 14.33 -6.28
C PHE A 134 -4.16 14.10 -5.35
N ASN A 135 -5.33 14.58 -5.78
CA ASN A 135 -6.60 14.35 -5.11
C ASN A 135 -6.84 12.83 -4.95
N HIS A 136 -7.48 12.46 -3.86
CA HIS A 136 -7.77 11.08 -3.47
C HIS A 136 -6.56 10.23 -3.04
N ALA A 137 -5.32 10.72 -3.15
CA ALA A 137 -4.13 10.00 -2.74
C ALA A 137 -4.09 9.76 -1.22
N PHE A 138 -3.36 8.72 -0.83
CA PHE A 138 -3.09 8.38 0.57
C PHE A 138 -1.60 8.06 0.76
N HIS A 139 -0.89 8.92 1.50
CA HIS A 139 0.56 8.78 1.71
C HIS A 139 0.95 8.51 3.17
N GLY A 140 -0.02 8.46 4.10
CA GLY A 140 0.21 8.20 5.52
C GLY A 140 -0.60 9.12 6.44
N ARG A 141 -0.34 8.99 7.75
CA ARG A 141 -1.06 9.70 8.82
C ARG A 141 -0.16 10.58 9.70
N THR A 142 1.13 10.69 9.41
CA THR A 142 1.99 11.70 10.04
C THR A 142 1.64 13.09 9.50
N LEU A 143 1.99 14.15 10.21
CA LEU A 143 1.54 15.51 9.84
C LEU A 143 1.95 15.89 8.41
N PHE A 144 3.16 15.53 7.98
CA PHE A 144 3.58 15.86 6.61
C PHE A 144 2.91 14.94 5.59
N THR A 145 2.88 13.63 5.81
CA THR A 145 2.26 12.70 4.84
C THR A 145 0.76 12.89 4.73
N VAL A 146 0.04 13.21 5.82
CA VAL A 146 -1.39 13.50 5.75
C VAL A 146 -1.67 14.81 5.02
N SER A 147 -0.73 15.77 5.09
CA SER A 147 -0.83 17.04 4.36
C SER A 147 -0.60 16.89 2.86
N VAL A 148 0.25 15.95 2.46
CA VAL A 148 0.49 15.59 1.06
C VAL A 148 -0.62 14.67 0.54
N GLY A 149 -1.31 13.95 1.41
CA GLY A 149 -2.48 13.13 1.06
C GLY A 149 -3.63 13.97 0.50
N GLY A 150 -4.27 13.46 -0.58
CA GLY A 150 -5.31 14.19 -1.32
C GLY A 150 -6.73 14.01 -0.78
N GLN A 151 -6.90 13.73 0.51
CA GLN A 151 -8.21 13.49 1.15
C GLN A 151 -8.41 14.42 2.35
N PRO A 152 -9.05 15.59 2.18
CA PRO A 152 -9.20 16.62 3.20
C PRO A 152 -9.79 16.12 4.54
N LYS A 153 -10.65 15.09 4.49
CA LYS A 153 -11.23 14.47 5.70
C LYS A 153 -10.18 13.95 6.71
N TYR A 154 -8.94 13.76 6.28
CA TYR A 154 -7.86 13.29 7.14
C TYR A 154 -6.91 14.39 7.61
N SER A 155 -6.98 15.59 7.02
CA SER A 155 -6.02 16.67 7.28
C SER A 155 -6.62 17.97 7.77
N SER A 156 -7.89 18.26 7.47
CA SER A 156 -8.53 19.57 7.73
C SER A 156 -8.48 20.01 9.19
N ASP A 157 -8.57 19.06 10.13
CA ASP A 157 -8.65 19.36 11.57
C ASP A 157 -7.27 19.55 12.23
N TYR A 158 -6.18 19.45 11.45
CA TYR A 158 -4.80 19.51 11.98
C TYR A 158 -4.03 20.75 11.55
N ALA A 159 -4.72 21.82 11.15
CA ALA A 159 -4.07 23.07 10.79
C ALA A 159 -3.31 23.70 11.99
N PRO A 160 -2.16 24.40 11.76
CA PRO A 160 -1.56 24.71 10.46
C PRO A 160 -0.80 23.52 9.85
N LEU A 161 -1.05 23.26 8.58
CA LEU A 161 -0.36 22.20 7.82
C LEU A 161 0.94 22.73 7.20
N PRO A 162 1.92 21.84 6.90
CA PRO A 162 3.08 22.19 6.09
C PRO A 162 2.68 22.89 4.78
N GLN A 163 3.33 24.02 4.50
CA GLN A 163 3.04 24.83 3.30
C GLN A 163 3.76 24.31 2.05
N GLY A 164 3.38 24.85 0.89
CA GLY A 164 3.99 24.54 -0.40
C GLY A 164 3.53 23.21 -0.97
N ILE A 165 2.32 22.76 -0.66
CA ILE A 165 1.72 21.52 -1.19
C ILE A 165 0.52 21.91 -2.06
N THR A 166 0.51 21.44 -3.31
CA THR A 166 -0.58 21.65 -4.26
C THR A 166 -1.17 20.30 -4.66
N HIS A 167 -2.49 20.16 -4.52
CA HIS A 167 -3.22 18.95 -4.92
C HIS A 167 -3.89 19.20 -6.28
N LEU A 168 -3.64 18.29 -7.23
CA LEU A 168 -4.17 18.34 -8.59
C LEU A 168 -5.10 17.15 -8.88
N PRO A 169 -5.98 17.24 -9.86
CA PRO A 169 -6.72 16.08 -10.33
C PRO A 169 -5.77 14.98 -10.82
N TYR A 170 -6.07 13.74 -10.48
CA TYR A 170 -5.31 12.57 -10.92
C TYR A 170 -5.61 12.28 -12.41
N ASN A 171 -4.61 11.81 -13.15
CA ASN A 171 -4.67 11.61 -14.62
C ASN A 171 -4.89 12.89 -15.45
N ASP A 172 -4.69 14.08 -14.89
CA ASP A 172 -4.83 15.36 -15.60
C ASP A 172 -3.45 15.95 -15.94
N ILE A 173 -2.98 15.67 -17.15
CA ILE A 173 -1.68 16.14 -17.66
C ILE A 173 -1.67 17.68 -17.79
N GLU A 174 -2.78 18.29 -18.18
CA GLU A 174 -2.87 19.75 -18.38
C GLU A 174 -2.73 20.47 -17.04
N ALA A 175 -3.40 19.98 -15.99
CA ALA A 175 -3.30 20.54 -14.65
C ALA A 175 -1.85 20.49 -14.12
N VAL A 176 -1.14 19.37 -14.31
CA VAL A 176 0.26 19.26 -13.89
C VAL A 176 1.15 20.20 -14.72
N THR A 177 0.95 20.26 -16.05
CA THR A 177 1.73 21.13 -16.94
C THR A 177 1.60 22.60 -16.57
N ALA A 178 0.41 23.02 -16.14
CA ALA A 178 0.15 24.39 -15.72
C ALA A 178 0.72 24.72 -14.33
N ALA A 179 0.81 23.73 -13.43
CA ALA A 179 1.20 23.93 -12.04
C ALA A 179 2.71 23.79 -11.78
N ILE A 180 3.38 22.86 -12.51
CA ILE A 180 4.80 22.58 -12.29
C ILE A 180 5.67 23.77 -12.72
N SER A 181 6.64 24.12 -11.86
CA SER A 181 7.52 25.27 -12.10
C SER A 181 8.91 25.03 -11.55
N SER A 182 9.80 26.02 -11.69
CA SER A 182 11.14 26.00 -11.07
C SER A 182 11.10 25.98 -9.54
N ARG A 183 9.96 26.26 -8.91
CA ARG A 183 9.79 26.15 -7.47
C ARG A 183 9.36 24.76 -7.01
N THR A 184 8.98 23.88 -7.92
CA THR A 184 8.56 22.51 -7.62
C THR A 184 9.78 21.64 -7.31
N CYS A 185 9.90 21.16 -6.09
CA CYS A 185 10.97 20.24 -5.70
C CYS A 185 10.59 18.77 -5.93
N ALA A 186 9.31 18.43 -5.87
CA ALA A 186 8.86 17.06 -6.02
C ALA A 186 7.44 16.95 -6.58
N VAL A 187 7.20 15.85 -7.28
CA VAL A 187 5.87 15.31 -7.60
C VAL A 187 5.78 13.93 -6.96
N ILE A 188 4.79 13.71 -6.08
CA ILE A 188 4.53 12.40 -5.48
C ILE A 188 3.24 11.81 -6.04
N VAL A 189 3.28 10.53 -6.43
CA VAL A 189 2.16 9.85 -7.07
C VAL A 189 2.12 8.37 -6.67
N GLU A 190 0.92 7.85 -6.41
CA GLU A 190 0.66 6.41 -6.38
C GLU A 190 0.45 5.93 -7.83
N PRO A 191 1.14 4.89 -8.34
CA PRO A 191 0.82 4.33 -9.67
C PRO A 191 -0.61 3.81 -9.79
N ILE A 192 -1.21 3.42 -8.68
CA ILE A 192 -2.64 3.15 -8.52
C ILE A 192 -3.08 3.76 -7.21
N ILE A 193 -3.97 4.73 -7.23
CA ILE A 193 -4.57 5.25 -6.00
C ILE A 193 -5.32 4.11 -5.32
N GLY A 194 -4.83 3.67 -4.15
CA GLY A 194 -5.41 2.51 -3.46
C GLY A 194 -6.62 2.86 -2.59
N GLU A 195 -6.46 3.82 -1.68
CA GLU A 195 -7.47 4.18 -0.68
C GLU A 195 -8.59 5.06 -1.25
N GLY A 196 -8.29 5.83 -2.29
CA GLY A 196 -9.21 6.80 -2.89
C GLY A 196 -10.04 6.27 -4.05
N GLY A 197 -10.20 4.95 -4.21
CA GLY A 197 -11.10 4.38 -5.22
C GLY A 197 -10.51 3.31 -6.13
N VAL A 198 -9.31 2.82 -5.89
CA VAL A 198 -8.56 1.90 -6.77
C VAL A 198 -8.53 2.46 -8.20
N ILE A 199 -7.84 3.57 -8.37
CA ILE A 199 -7.77 4.30 -9.65
C ILE A 199 -6.37 4.11 -10.25
N PRO A 200 -6.20 3.31 -11.32
CA PRO A 200 -4.92 3.19 -12.02
C PRO A 200 -4.53 4.51 -12.71
N ALA A 201 -3.23 4.78 -12.74
CA ALA A 201 -2.71 5.84 -13.58
C ALA A 201 -2.83 5.48 -15.06
N ASP A 202 -3.15 6.46 -15.89
CA ASP A 202 -2.98 6.32 -17.32
C ASP A 202 -1.47 6.27 -17.63
N PRO A 203 -1.00 5.33 -18.48
CA PRO A 203 0.43 5.26 -18.81
C PRO A 203 0.99 6.57 -19.35
N ALA A 204 0.21 7.30 -20.16
CA ALA A 204 0.59 8.61 -20.70
C ALA A 204 0.77 9.65 -19.59
N PHE A 205 -0.03 9.58 -18.53
CA PHE A 205 0.06 10.49 -17.40
C PHE A 205 1.40 10.29 -16.63
N LEU A 206 1.77 9.05 -16.29
CA LEU A 206 3.05 8.79 -15.62
C LEU A 206 4.24 9.17 -16.49
N GLN A 207 4.17 8.92 -17.81
CA GLN A 207 5.20 9.33 -18.74
C GLN A 207 5.33 10.86 -18.83
N ALA A 208 4.19 11.57 -18.81
CA ALA A 208 4.18 13.03 -18.77
C ALA A 208 4.78 13.56 -17.46
N LEU A 209 4.45 12.95 -16.29
CA LEU A 209 5.08 13.32 -15.01
C LEU A 209 6.59 13.18 -15.08
N ARG A 210 7.12 12.07 -15.63
CA ARG A 210 8.58 11.90 -15.78
C ARG A 210 9.18 13.01 -16.65
N THR A 211 8.60 13.27 -17.80
CA THR A 211 9.07 14.32 -18.74
C THR A 211 9.05 15.72 -18.11
N LEU A 212 7.97 16.04 -17.40
CA LEU A 212 7.81 17.34 -16.74
C LEU A 212 8.78 17.49 -15.56
N CYS A 213 8.95 16.45 -14.75
CA CYS A 213 9.91 16.45 -13.65
C CYS A 213 11.34 16.63 -14.15
N ASP A 214 11.72 15.97 -15.24
CA ASP A 214 13.05 16.13 -15.84
C ASP A 214 13.28 17.56 -16.34
N ARG A 215 12.28 18.14 -17.01
CA ARG A 215 12.34 19.51 -17.54
C ARG A 215 12.47 20.58 -16.46
N HIS A 216 11.78 20.38 -15.33
CA HIS A 216 11.72 21.37 -14.23
C HIS A 216 12.66 21.03 -13.07
N HIS A 217 13.48 19.97 -13.20
CA HIS A 217 14.38 19.48 -12.16
C HIS A 217 13.67 19.09 -10.85
N ALA A 218 12.41 18.68 -10.94
CA ALA A 218 11.63 18.19 -9.84
C ALA A 218 11.89 16.68 -9.62
N THR A 219 11.91 16.23 -8.37
CA THR A 219 12.02 14.83 -8.01
C THR A 219 10.71 14.10 -8.28
N LEU A 220 10.71 13.02 -9.06
CA LEU A 220 9.55 12.14 -9.20
C LEU A 220 9.60 11.04 -8.15
N ILE A 221 8.60 11.02 -7.27
CA ILE A 221 8.44 10.04 -6.19
C ILE A 221 7.26 9.13 -6.53
N PHE A 222 7.51 7.81 -6.65
CA PHE A 222 6.44 6.82 -6.70
C PHE A 222 6.20 6.25 -5.31
N ASP A 223 4.99 6.49 -4.78
CA ASP A 223 4.50 5.79 -3.61
C ASP A 223 3.98 4.42 -4.03
N GLU A 224 4.83 3.41 -3.84
CA GLU A 224 4.50 2.01 -4.11
C GLU A 224 4.29 1.19 -2.83
N VAL A 225 3.87 1.87 -1.75
CA VAL A 225 3.53 1.22 -0.48
C VAL A 225 2.42 0.18 -0.66
N GLN A 226 1.46 0.44 -1.55
CA GLN A 226 0.37 -0.51 -1.83
C GLN A 226 0.54 -1.28 -3.13
N THR A 227 1.17 -0.72 -4.14
CA THR A 227 1.34 -1.34 -5.46
C THR A 227 2.58 -2.24 -5.58
N GLY A 228 3.53 -2.10 -4.65
CA GLY A 228 4.77 -2.87 -4.64
C GLY A 228 4.63 -4.30 -4.11
N ALA A 229 5.77 -4.95 -3.99
CA ALA A 229 5.91 -6.31 -3.49
C ALA A 229 5.00 -7.33 -4.21
N GLY A 230 4.98 -7.28 -5.54
CA GLY A 230 4.28 -8.27 -6.37
C GLY A 230 2.82 -7.96 -6.65
N ARG A 231 2.22 -6.96 -6.00
CA ARG A 231 0.77 -6.70 -6.04
C ARG A 231 0.21 -6.53 -7.45
N THR A 232 0.95 -5.92 -8.36
CA THR A 232 0.55 -5.67 -9.75
C THR A 232 1.02 -6.76 -10.73
N GLY A 233 1.61 -7.86 -10.24
CA GLY A 233 2.25 -8.89 -11.08
C GLY A 233 3.71 -8.57 -11.44
N HIS A 234 4.23 -7.46 -10.95
CA HIS A 234 5.63 -7.05 -11.03
C HIS A 234 6.15 -6.78 -9.62
N LEU A 235 7.47 -6.84 -9.39
CA LEU A 235 8.03 -6.53 -8.07
C LEU A 235 7.57 -5.15 -7.62
N TYR A 236 7.62 -4.16 -8.52
CA TYR A 236 7.07 -2.81 -8.34
C TYR A 236 6.33 -2.36 -9.60
N ALA A 237 5.28 -1.55 -9.44
CA ALA A 237 4.40 -1.11 -10.53
C ALA A 237 5.13 -0.23 -11.56
N TYR A 238 6.21 0.49 -11.18
CA TYR A 238 6.99 1.26 -12.14
C TYR A 238 7.54 0.39 -13.29
N GLN A 239 7.80 -0.90 -13.03
CA GLN A 239 8.24 -1.87 -14.05
C GLN A 239 7.12 -2.17 -15.05
N HIS A 240 5.87 -2.24 -14.59
CA HIS A 240 4.70 -2.40 -15.45
C HIS A 240 4.49 -1.19 -16.38
N TYR A 241 4.61 0.03 -15.81
CA TYR A 241 4.42 1.26 -16.57
C TYR A 241 5.65 1.67 -17.40
N ASN A 242 6.80 1.03 -17.19
CA ASN A 242 8.08 1.38 -17.80
C ASN A 242 8.44 2.87 -17.59
N VAL A 243 8.17 3.41 -16.40
CA VAL A 243 8.49 4.77 -15.98
C VAL A 243 9.31 4.71 -14.72
N VAL A 244 10.57 5.10 -14.78
CA VAL A 244 11.50 5.03 -13.65
C VAL A 244 11.43 6.31 -12.82
N PRO A 245 11.02 6.25 -11.54
CA PRO A 245 11.06 7.40 -10.65
C PRO A 245 12.48 7.70 -10.17
N ASP A 246 12.66 8.79 -9.44
CA ASP A 246 13.92 9.12 -8.76
C ASP A 246 13.96 8.51 -7.36
N ILE A 247 12.80 8.45 -6.71
CA ILE A 247 12.60 7.85 -5.40
C ILE A 247 11.34 6.97 -5.46
N LEU A 248 11.41 5.82 -4.80
CA LEU A 248 10.29 4.89 -4.62
C LEU A 248 10.13 4.57 -3.15
N THR A 249 8.91 4.53 -2.65
CA THR A 249 8.62 4.09 -1.28
C THR A 249 7.88 2.76 -1.27
N SER A 250 8.22 1.92 -0.30
CA SER A 250 7.69 0.57 -0.16
C SER A 250 7.41 0.25 1.32
N ALA A 251 6.40 -0.56 1.59
CA ALA A 251 6.05 -1.10 2.90
C ALA A 251 5.07 -2.28 2.72
N LYS A 252 4.09 -2.45 3.60
CA LYS A 252 2.99 -3.43 3.48
C LYS A 252 3.48 -4.81 3.03
N GLY A 253 3.26 -5.16 1.75
CA GLY A 253 3.64 -6.45 1.17
C GLY A 253 5.13 -6.78 1.31
N LEU A 254 6.02 -5.79 1.39
CA LEU A 254 7.44 -6.00 1.64
C LEU A 254 7.70 -6.77 2.95
N GLY A 255 6.89 -6.52 3.98
CA GLY A 255 7.01 -7.19 5.28
C GLY A 255 6.13 -8.43 5.43
N GLY A 256 5.19 -8.69 4.49
CA GLY A 256 4.32 -9.87 4.54
C GLY A 256 3.53 -10.05 5.84
N GLY A 257 3.29 -8.97 6.60
CA GLY A 257 2.66 -8.95 7.92
C GLY A 257 3.56 -8.38 9.02
N PHE A 258 4.88 -8.36 8.84
CA PHE A 258 5.81 -7.74 9.78
C PHE A 258 6.03 -6.25 9.42
N PRO A 259 6.06 -5.32 10.42
CA PRO A 259 6.22 -3.90 10.15
C PRO A 259 7.61 -3.58 9.56
N ILE A 260 7.62 -3.05 8.34
CA ILE A 260 8.80 -2.51 7.67
C ILE A 260 8.38 -1.51 6.60
N GLY A 261 9.20 -0.50 6.39
CA GLY A 261 9.13 0.42 5.27
C GLY A 261 10.52 0.63 4.67
N ALA A 262 10.56 1.06 3.42
CA ALA A 262 11.79 1.36 2.71
C ALA A 262 11.58 2.55 1.77
N MET A 263 12.59 3.42 1.70
CA MET A 263 12.74 4.43 0.66
C MET A 263 13.93 4.04 -0.20
N LEU A 264 13.69 3.83 -1.49
CA LEU A 264 14.69 3.49 -2.49
C LEU A 264 14.98 4.72 -3.34
N ALA A 265 16.24 5.06 -3.55
CA ALA A 265 16.63 6.26 -4.28
C ALA A 265 17.82 6.02 -5.21
N LYS A 266 17.86 6.80 -6.29
CA LYS A 266 19.06 6.92 -7.14
C LYS A 266 20.20 7.58 -6.35
N GLU A 267 21.44 7.27 -6.69
CA GLU A 267 22.65 7.76 -6.02
C GLU A 267 22.66 9.28 -5.87
N ALA A 268 22.30 10.02 -6.93
CA ALA A 268 22.33 11.49 -6.93
C ALA A 268 21.44 12.12 -5.83
N TRP A 269 20.31 11.49 -5.51
CA TRP A 269 19.44 11.90 -4.40
C TRP A 269 19.94 11.37 -3.07
N ALA A 270 20.28 10.10 -3.00
CA ALA A 270 20.68 9.44 -1.75
C ALA A 270 21.88 10.11 -1.07
N GLN A 271 22.83 10.62 -1.84
CA GLN A 271 24.05 11.28 -1.34
C GLN A 271 23.81 12.56 -0.53
N VAL A 272 22.66 13.23 -0.67
CA VAL A 272 22.39 14.45 0.09
C VAL A 272 21.99 14.18 1.54
N PHE A 273 21.58 12.96 1.84
CA PHE A 273 21.45 12.53 3.24
C PHE A 273 22.82 12.14 3.79
N GLN A 274 23.21 12.82 4.85
CA GLN A 274 24.47 12.62 5.56
C GLN A 274 24.18 12.22 7.02
N PRO A 275 25.13 11.65 7.76
CA PRO A 275 24.94 11.34 9.17
C PRO A 275 24.33 12.51 9.94
N GLY A 276 23.21 12.25 10.66
CA GLY A 276 22.46 13.23 11.41
C GLY A 276 21.36 13.99 10.66
N THR A 277 21.23 13.87 9.34
CA THR A 277 20.18 14.60 8.59
C THR A 277 18.81 13.92 8.66
N HIS A 278 18.78 12.61 8.77
CA HIS A 278 17.59 11.79 8.95
C HIS A 278 17.93 10.51 9.70
N GLY A 279 16.95 9.85 10.30
CA GLY A 279 17.19 8.63 11.06
C GLY A 279 15.93 7.96 11.58
N THR A 280 16.13 6.80 12.16
CA THR A 280 15.10 5.97 12.78
C THR A 280 15.75 5.09 13.85
N THR A 281 15.01 4.73 14.89
CA THR A 281 15.49 3.79 15.91
C THR A 281 15.39 2.34 15.44
N PHE A 282 14.22 1.90 14.98
CA PHE A 282 13.95 0.50 14.65
C PHE A 282 14.10 0.16 13.18
N GLY A 283 14.14 1.14 12.28
CA GLY A 283 14.24 0.88 10.85
C GLY A 283 15.52 0.11 10.51
N GLY A 284 15.36 -0.99 9.74
CA GLY A 284 16.43 -1.90 9.41
C GLY A 284 16.78 -2.90 10.51
N ASN A 285 15.89 -3.11 11.49
CA ASN A 285 16.13 -4.14 12.52
C ASN A 285 16.21 -5.54 11.90
N PRO A 286 16.99 -6.45 12.51
CA PRO A 286 17.22 -7.79 11.95
C PRO A 286 15.96 -8.61 11.75
N LEU A 287 14.97 -8.50 12.64
CA LEU A 287 13.73 -9.28 12.54
C LEU A 287 12.93 -8.88 11.30
N ALA A 288 12.68 -7.58 11.14
CA ALA A 288 11.95 -7.05 9.98
C ALA A 288 12.69 -7.35 8.65
N ALA A 289 14.02 -7.13 8.63
CA ALA A 289 14.83 -7.37 7.45
C ALA A 289 14.86 -8.86 7.07
N THR A 290 14.91 -9.77 8.05
CA THR A 290 14.87 -11.22 7.80
C THR A 290 13.53 -11.64 7.18
N VAL A 291 12.42 -11.15 7.72
CA VAL A 291 11.08 -11.46 7.14
C VAL A 291 10.97 -10.89 5.72
N ALA A 292 11.40 -9.65 5.48
CA ALA A 292 11.35 -9.04 4.16
C ALA A 292 12.24 -9.78 3.14
N ASN A 293 13.42 -10.24 3.52
CA ASN A 293 14.26 -11.12 2.69
C ASN A 293 13.51 -12.42 2.31
N ALA A 294 12.82 -13.03 3.27
CA ALA A 294 12.02 -14.23 3.00
C ALA A 294 10.83 -13.94 2.08
N VAL A 295 10.16 -12.79 2.22
CA VAL A 295 9.12 -12.35 1.27
C VAL A 295 9.70 -12.24 -0.14
N LEU A 296 10.79 -11.46 -0.33
CA LEU A 296 11.38 -11.22 -1.64
C LEU A 296 11.84 -12.53 -2.30
N ALA A 297 12.36 -13.48 -1.53
CA ALA A 297 12.77 -14.79 -2.03
C ALA A 297 11.60 -15.63 -2.58
N HIS A 298 10.35 -15.32 -2.18
CA HIS A 298 9.15 -16.02 -2.66
C HIS A 298 8.37 -15.23 -3.72
N LEU A 299 8.77 -14.00 -4.03
CA LEU A 299 8.21 -13.22 -5.14
C LEU A 299 8.90 -13.62 -6.45
N ASP A 300 8.85 -14.90 -6.78
CA ASP A 300 9.45 -15.46 -7.97
C ASP A 300 8.59 -15.28 -9.23
N ALA A 301 9.15 -15.58 -10.39
CA ALA A 301 8.46 -15.42 -11.67
C ALA A 301 7.15 -16.25 -11.78
N PRO A 302 7.06 -17.49 -11.30
CA PRO A 302 5.81 -18.24 -11.28
C PRO A 302 4.71 -17.58 -10.42
N LEU A 303 5.05 -17.09 -9.23
CA LEU A 303 4.09 -16.39 -8.37
C LEU A 303 3.58 -15.11 -9.04
N LEU A 304 4.50 -14.29 -9.56
CA LEU A 304 4.16 -13.02 -10.22
C LEU A 304 3.30 -13.24 -11.48
N ALA A 305 3.63 -14.25 -12.28
CA ALA A 305 2.81 -14.65 -13.45
C ALA A 305 1.39 -15.10 -13.03
N GLY A 306 1.27 -15.84 -11.93
CA GLY A 306 -0.01 -16.30 -11.39
C GLY A 306 -0.93 -15.18 -10.86
N VAL A 307 -0.41 -13.98 -10.67
CA VAL A 307 -1.23 -12.79 -10.30
C VAL A 307 -2.22 -12.46 -11.40
N GLY A 308 -1.82 -12.57 -12.68
CA GLY A 308 -2.70 -12.30 -13.82
C GLY A 308 -3.88 -13.27 -13.91
N GLU A 309 -3.65 -14.57 -13.68
CA GLU A 309 -4.70 -15.58 -13.66
C GLU A 309 -5.75 -15.31 -12.57
N ARG A 310 -5.28 -14.99 -11.37
CA ARG A 310 -6.15 -14.65 -10.23
C ARG A 310 -6.92 -13.36 -10.46
N HIS A 311 -6.29 -12.36 -11.08
CA HIS A 311 -6.94 -11.12 -11.49
C HIS A 311 -8.10 -11.41 -12.44
N ALA A 312 -7.85 -12.16 -13.51
CA ALA A 312 -8.87 -12.50 -14.51
C ALA A 312 -10.07 -13.21 -13.85
N LEU A 313 -9.81 -14.22 -13.01
CA LEU A 313 -10.87 -14.93 -12.30
C LEU A 313 -11.71 -13.99 -11.42
N ILE A 314 -11.08 -13.09 -10.67
CA ILE A 314 -11.79 -12.12 -9.80
C ILE A 314 -12.66 -11.18 -10.64
N VAL A 315 -12.12 -10.64 -11.73
CA VAL A 315 -12.88 -9.74 -12.63
C VAL A 315 -14.06 -10.46 -13.26
N ASP A 316 -13.89 -11.70 -13.73
CA ASP A 316 -14.96 -12.50 -14.29
C ASP A 316 -16.09 -12.75 -13.27
N GLN A 317 -15.75 -13.08 -12.02
CA GLN A 317 -16.72 -13.26 -10.95
C GLN A 317 -17.49 -11.98 -10.62
N LEU A 318 -16.79 -10.83 -10.54
CA LEU A 318 -17.42 -9.53 -10.33
C LEU A 318 -18.38 -9.16 -11.45
N ASN A 319 -17.97 -9.39 -12.71
CA ASN A 319 -18.83 -9.16 -13.88
C ASN A 319 -20.07 -10.07 -13.87
N ALA A 320 -19.92 -11.33 -13.47
CA ALA A 320 -21.04 -12.27 -13.35
C ALA A 320 -22.06 -11.85 -12.27
N ILE A 321 -21.59 -11.32 -11.14
CA ILE A 321 -22.45 -10.74 -10.09
C ILE A 321 -23.13 -9.48 -10.61
N SER A 322 -22.38 -8.60 -11.29
CA SER A 322 -22.94 -7.37 -11.86
C SER A 322 -24.04 -7.65 -12.89
N ALA A 323 -23.84 -8.65 -13.75
CA ALA A 323 -24.83 -9.05 -14.73
C ALA A 323 -26.16 -9.55 -14.11
N ARG A 324 -26.09 -10.09 -12.87
CA ARG A 324 -27.31 -10.57 -12.16
C ARG A 324 -28.04 -9.48 -11.39
N TYR A 325 -27.31 -8.53 -10.82
CA TYR A 325 -27.87 -7.58 -9.84
C TYR A 325 -27.70 -6.11 -10.23
N ASP A 326 -27.07 -5.82 -11.38
CA ASP A 326 -26.65 -4.47 -11.77
C ASP A 326 -25.85 -3.77 -10.64
N ALA A 327 -24.95 -4.56 -9.99
CA ALA A 327 -24.33 -4.16 -8.74
C ALA A 327 -23.13 -3.22 -8.92
N PHE A 328 -22.39 -3.34 -10.03
CA PHE A 328 -21.16 -2.61 -10.24
C PHE A 328 -21.20 -1.84 -11.57
N SER A 329 -20.90 -0.55 -11.52
CA SER A 329 -20.78 0.32 -12.70
C SER A 329 -19.41 0.16 -13.40
N ALA A 330 -18.39 -0.21 -12.65
CA ALA A 330 -17.03 -0.44 -13.16
C ALA A 330 -16.26 -1.42 -12.27
N VAL A 331 -15.42 -2.24 -12.90
CA VAL A 331 -14.37 -3.03 -12.24
C VAL A 331 -13.04 -2.56 -12.79
N ARG A 332 -12.11 -2.17 -11.92
CA ARG A 332 -10.83 -1.60 -12.32
C ARG A 332 -9.69 -2.02 -11.38
N GLY A 333 -8.46 -1.78 -11.79
CA GLY A 333 -7.27 -2.12 -11.03
C GLY A 333 -6.26 -2.90 -11.86
N THR A 334 -5.13 -3.26 -11.25
CA THR A 334 -4.06 -4.05 -11.90
C THR A 334 -3.57 -5.12 -10.92
N GLY A 335 -3.33 -6.31 -11.41
CA GLY A 335 -2.96 -7.44 -10.58
C GLY A 335 -3.99 -7.71 -9.49
N LEU A 336 -3.55 -7.93 -8.27
CA LEU A 336 -4.44 -8.19 -7.14
C LEU A 336 -4.69 -6.92 -6.27
N LEU A 337 -4.83 -5.78 -6.92
CA LEU A 337 -5.41 -4.57 -6.37
C LEU A 337 -6.60 -4.18 -7.25
N ILE A 338 -7.81 -4.60 -6.85
CA ILE A 338 -9.03 -4.54 -7.66
C ILE A 338 -10.09 -3.75 -6.92
N GLY A 339 -10.75 -2.82 -7.61
CA GLY A 339 -11.90 -2.06 -7.14
C GLY A 339 -13.15 -2.35 -7.96
N ALA A 340 -14.26 -2.61 -7.30
CA ALA A 340 -15.58 -2.72 -7.91
C ALA A 340 -16.44 -1.55 -7.45
N GLU A 341 -16.76 -0.62 -8.35
CA GLU A 341 -17.55 0.56 -8.07
C GLU A 341 -19.04 0.23 -8.07
N LEU A 342 -19.73 0.55 -6.99
CA LEU A 342 -21.15 0.27 -6.84
C LEU A 342 -22.00 1.10 -7.80
N ALA A 343 -22.99 0.46 -8.44
CA ALA A 343 -23.88 1.07 -9.40
C ALA A 343 -25.18 1.62 -8.76
N GLY A 344 -25.79 2.59 -9.42
CA GLY A 344 -27.16 3.05 -9.18
C GLY A 344 -27.50 3.26 -7.69
N PRO A 345 -28.55 2.58 -7.17
CA PRO A 345 -29.03 2.76 -5.80
C PRO A 345 -28.09 2.13 -4.74
N LEU A 346 -27.04 1.41 -5.14
CA LEU A 346 -26.06 0.82 -4.24
C LEU A 346 -24.91 1.79 -3.91
N ARG A 347 -24.80 2.92 -4.58
CA ARG A 347 -23.81 3.96 -4.25
C ARG A 347 -23.94 4.39 -2.79
N GLY A 348 -22.81 4.65 -2.14
CA GLY A 348 -22.73 4.97 -0.71
C GLY A 348 -22.83 3.74 0.22
N LYS A 349 -23.09 2.55 -0.31
CA LYS A 349 -23.34 1.35 0.50
C LYS A 349 -22.15 0.38 0.59
N ALA A 350 -20.93 0.78 0.18
CA ALA A 350 -19.78 -0.11 0.23
C ALA A 350 -19.51 -0.67 1.63
N LYS A 351 -19.64 0.15 2.68
CA LYS A 351 -19.53 -0.31 4.07
C LYS A 351 -20.63 -1.28 4.48
N THR A 352 -21.84 -1.06 4.05
CA THR A 352 -22.97 -1.99 4.30
C THR A 352 -22.70 -3.33 3.62
N LEU A 353 -22.23 -3.31 2.38
CA LEU A 353 -21.89 -4.53 1.63
C LEU A 353 -20.75 -5.29 2.29
N THR A 354 -19.68 -4.61 2.76
CA THR A 354 -18.59 -5.31 3.48
C THR A 354 -19.06 -5.95 4.79
N ASN A 355 -20.01 -5.34 5.50
CA ASN A 355 -20.61 -5.94 6.70
C ASN A 355 -21.42 -7.19 6.36
N LEU A 356 -22.27 -7.12 5.32
CA LEU A 356 -23.03 -8.28 4.84
C LEU A 356 -22.10 -9.41 4.35
N ALA A 357 -21.01 -9.05 3.63
CA ALA A 357 -20.00 -10.00 3.19
C ALA A 357 -19.32 -10.69 4.39
N ALA A 358 -19.02 -9.97 5.47
CA ALA A 358 -18.46 -10.55 6.68
C ALA A 358 -19.45 -11.51 7.37
N GLU A 359 -20.74 -11.22 7.35
CA GLU A 359 -21.76 -12.17 7.84
C GLU A 359 -21.78 -13.45 7.01
N GLU A 360 -21.54 -13.38 5.71
CA GLU A 360 -21.37 -14.53 4.80
C GLU A 360 -19.97 -15.19 4.88
N GLY A 361 -19.05 -14.67 5.72
CA GLY A 361 -17.72 -15.21 5.91
C GLY A 361 -16.69 -14.69 4.90
N LEU A 362 -16.85 -13.50 4.36
CA LEU A 362 -15.91 -12.86 3.44
C LEU A 362 -15.38 -11.55 4.03
N ILE A 363 -14.06 -11.40 4.11
CA ILE A 363 -13.41 -10.15 4.48
C ILE A 363 -13.00 -9.42 3.20
N ALA A 364 -13.52 -8.20 3.02
CA ALA A 364 -13.17 -7.30 1.94
C ALA A 364 -12.95 -5.88 2.48
N LEU A 365 -12.40 -4.99 1.65
CA LEU A 365 -12.10 -3.60 1.98
C LEU A 365 -13.06 -2.66 1.24
N ILE A 366 -13.01 -1.41 1.65
CA ILE A 366 -13.60 -0.29 0.90
C ILE A 366 -12.50 0.66 0.43
N ALA A 367 -12.76 1.37 -0.67
CA ALA A 367 -11.95 2.50 -1.12
C ALA A 367 -12.89 3.69 -1.38
N GLY A 368 -13.17 4.46 -0.33
CA GLY A 368 -14.25 5.44 -0.33
C GLY A 368 -15.64 4.81 -0.12
N PRO A 369 -16.74 5.59 -0.26
CA PRO A 369 -18.08 5.12 0.03
C PRO A 369 -18.67 4.20 -1.05
N ASP A 370 -18.14 4.25 -2.26
CA ASP A 370 -18.73 3.63 -3.45
C ASP A 370 -17.97 2.42 -3.98
N VAL A 371 -16.76 2.14 -3.46
CA VAL A 371 -15.90 1.11 -4.04
C VAL A 371 -15.64 -0.02 -3.06
N LEU A 372 -15.96 -1.24 -3.46
CA LEU A 372 -15.50 -2.45 -2.81
C LEU A 372 -14.08 -2.77 -3.33
N ARG A 373 -13.12 -2.99 -2.42
CA ARG A 373 -11.72 -3.23 -2.77
C ARG A 373 -11.27 -4.62 -2.36
N PHE A 374 -10.54 -5.28 -3.25
CA PHE A 374 -9.93 -6.59 -3.05
C PHE A 374 -8.41 -6.48 -3.19
N ALA A 375 -7.70 -7.03 -2.20
CA ALA A 375 -6.25 -7.10 -2.17
C ALA A 375 -5.77 -8.38 -1.44
N PRO A 376 -6.19 -9.57 -1.92
CA PRO A 376 -5.87 -10.85 -1.30
C PRO A 376 -4.37 -11.16 -1.36
N ALA A 377 -3.96 -12.25 -0.71
CA ALA A 377 -2.64 -12.83 -0.88
C ALA A 377 -2.35 -13.14 -2.36
N LEU A 378 -1.11 -12.96 -2.80
CA LEU A 378 -0.72 -13.15 -4.22
C LEU A 378 -0.83 -14.62 -4.64
N ASN A 379 -0.68 -15.52 -3.68
CA ASN A 379 -0.77 -16.97 -3.84
C ASN A 379 -2.13 -17.55 -3.42
N ILE A 380 -3.17 -16.72 -3.26
CA ILE A 380 -4.50 -17.21 -2.89
C ILE A 380 -4.94 -18.34 -3.84
N PRO A 381 -5.41 -19.50 -3.33
CA PRO A 381 -5.91 -20.58 -4.16
C PRO A 381 -7.11 -20.15 -5.02
N LEU A 382 -7.15 -20.59 -6.27
CA LEU A 382 -8.29 -20.30 -7.17
C LEU A 382 -9.62 -20.79 -6.59
N ALA A 383 -9.61 -21.92 -5.87
CA ALA A 383 -10.80 -22.43 -5.18
C ALA A 383 -11.29 -21.47 -4.08
N ASP A 384 -10.38 -20.84 -3.35
CA ASP A 384 -10.76 -19.86 -2.33
C ASP A 384 -11.31 -18.56 -2.95
N ILE A 385 -10.80 -18.16 -4.13
CA ILE A 385 -11.40 -17.07 -4.90
C ILE A 385 -12.82 -17.45 -5.31
N ALA A 386 -13.03 -18.62 -5.89
CA ALA A 386 -14.37 -19.06 -6.32
C ALA A 386 -15.36 -19.08 -5.14
N GLU A 387 -14.95 -19.61 -3.99
CA GLU A 387 -15.78 -19.64 -2.78
C GLU A 387 -16.05 -18.22 -2.24
N ALA A 388 -15.05 -17.34 -2.23
CA ALA A 388 -15.21 -15.94 -1.80
C ALA A 388 -16.29 -15.23 -2.61
N PHE A 389 -16.36 -15.46 -3.91
CA PHE A 389 -17.35 -14.83 -4.77
C PHE A 389 -18.76 -15.45 -4.66
N VAL A 390 -18.87 -16.73 -4.29
CA VAL A 390 -20.17 -17.30 -3.86
C VAL A 390 -20.67 -16.60 -2.59
N ARG A 391 -19.78 -16.32 -1.63
CA ARG A 391 -20.14 -15.58 -0.41
C ARG A 391 -20.50 -14.11 -0.72
N LEU A 392 -19.76 -13.46 -1.62
CA LEU A 392 -20.09 -12.10 -2.08
C LEU A 392 -21.43 -12.01 -2.79
N ASP A 393 -21.72 -12.97 -3.64
CA ASP A 393 -23.01 -13.05 -4.36
C ASP A 393 -24.20 -13.07 -3.40
N ARG A 394 -24.12 -13.86 -2.32
CA ARG A 394 -25.15 -13.87 -1.25
C ARG A 394 -25.28 -12.52 -0.57
N ALA A 395 -24.15 -11.85 -0.28
CA ALA A 395 -24.16 -10.53 0.33
C ALA A 395 -24.80 -9.46 -0.58
N VAL A 396 -24.48 -9.49 -1.89
CA VAL A 396 -25.08 -8.59 -2.88
C VAL A 396 -26.58 -8.89 -3.03
N ALA A 397 -27.00 -10.14 -3.11
CA ALA A 397 -28.40 -10.52 -3.17
C ALA A 397 -29.20 -10.02 -1.95
N ARG A 398 -28.58 -9.93 -0.78
CA ARG A 398 -29.21 -9.35 0.43
C ARG A 398 -29.29 -7.83 0.39
N LEU A 399 -28.31 -7.18 -0.21
CA LEU A 399 -28.25 -5.71 -0.33
C LEU A 399 -29.25 -5.17 -1.37
N THR A 400 -29.61 -5.97 -2.37
CA THR A 400 -30.48 -5.60 -3.50
C THR A 400 -31.95 -5.93 -3.26
N ARG A 401 -32.28 -6.66 -2.21
CA ARG A 401 -33.66 -6.90 -1.75
C ARG A 401 -34.21 -5.70 -0.97
#